data_6a92cbab98ef973c4b189654c9d356e2
#
_entry.id   6a92cbab98ef973c4b189654c9d356e2
#
_cell.length_a   1.000
_cell.length_b   1.000
_cell.length_c   1.000
_cell.angle_alpha   90.00
_cell.angle_beta   90.00
_cell.angle_gamma   90.00
#
_symmetry.space_group_name_H-M   'P 1'
#
loop_
_entity.id
_entity.type
_entity.pdbx_description
1 polymer ?
#
loop_
_entity_poly.entity_id
_entity_poly.type
_entity_poly.pdbx_seq_one_letter_code
_entity_poly.pdbx_strand_id
1 'polypeptide(L)'
;MKTKQIIVASLCALLPLFAGNAAAEPTLWGIYGAHNRHDCPVNNRKTAKEVITISKTDLTPLMEKYGITNIVDMYHSGLEHTFVWVVETSRPHDLEEFSIELGIARWNDLKFVPERTFADVIRDVTAIHGLQEWEPGDG
;
A
#
# COMPACT_ATOMS: atom_id res chain seq x y z
N MET A 1 66.45 22.88 -33.09
CA MET A 1 65.69 22.35 -31.97
C MET A 1 64.24 22.16 -32.41
N LYS A 2 63.72 20.93 -32.50
CA LYS A 2 62.34 20.62 -32.92
C LYS A 2 61.52 20.30 -31.70
N THR A 3 60.57 21.17 -31.39
CA THR A 3 59.64 21.02 -30.25
C THR A 3 58.55 20.07 -30.66
N LYS A 4 58.44 18.90 -30.00
CA LYS A 4 57.33 17.95 -30.15
C LYS A 4 56.16 18.40 -29.29
N GLN A 5 55.04 18.75 -29.96
CA GLN A 5 53.76 18.94 -29.29
C GLN A 5 53.15 17.57 -28.95
N ILE A 6 52.84 17.36 -27.67
CA ILE A 6 52.11 16.20 -27.18
C ILE A 6 50.63 16.59 -27.13
N ILE A 7 49.82 15.97 -28.00
CA ILE A 7 48.37 16.12 -27.94
C ILE A 7 47.83 15.10 -26.93
N VAL A 8 47.35 15.57 -25.81
CA VAL A 8 46.62 14.76 -24.83
C VAL A 8 45.15 14.72 -25.27
N ALA A 9 44.75 13.60 -25.85
CA ALA A 9 43.36 13.34 -26.15
C ALA A 9 42.63 12.96 -24.85
N SER A 10 41.78 13.87 -24.38
CA SER A 10 40.91 13.62 -23.21
C SER A 10 39.72 12.77 -23.67
N LEU A 11 39.73 11.50 -23.32
CA LEU A 11 38.66 10.55 -23.58
C LEU A 11 37.58 10.72 -22.50
N CYS A 12 36.61 11.59 -22.73
CA CYS A 12 35.41 11.66 -21.88
C CYS A 12 34.55 10.42 -22.11
N ALA A 13 34.67 9.42 -21.22
CA ALA A 13 33.75 8.29 -21.18
C ALA A 13 32.40 8.76 -20.69
N LEU A 14 31.43 8.88 -21.61
CA LEU A 14 30.01 9.02 -21.32
C LEU A 14 29.50 7.70 -20.70
N LEU A 15 29.46 7.62 -19.38
CA LEU A 15 28.73 6.57 -18.69
C LEU A 15 27.23 6.83 -18.87
N PRO A 16 26.45 5.91 -19.49
CA PRO A 16 25.00 6.04 -19.48
C PRO A 16 24.50 5.88 -18.04
N LEU A 17 23.94 6.96 -17.49
CA LEU A 17 23.14 6.93 -16.29
C LEU A 17 21.84 6.15 -16.61
N PHE A 18 21.88 4.84 -16.47
CA PHE A 18 20.66 4.05 -16.33
C PHE A 18 20.07 4.37 -14.96
N ALA A 19 19.29 5.45 -14.88
CA ALA A 19 18.34 5.64 -13.80
C ALA A 19 17.26 4.58 -14.01
N GLY A 20 17.51 3.35 -13.58
CA GLY A 20 16.44 2.37 -13.42
C GLY A 20 15.46 2.96 -12.43
N ASN A 21 14.20 3.15 -12.85
CA ASN A 21 13.09 3.38 -11.92
C ASN A 21 13.00 2.12 -11.05
N ALA A 22 13.71 2.09 -9.94
CA ALA A 22 13.46 1.11 -8.90
C ALA A 22 12.02 1.38 -8.44
N ALA A 23 11.11 0.46 -8.73
CA ALA A 23 9.76 0.52 -8.16
C ALA A 23 9.93 0.60 -6.63
N ALA A 24 9.18 1.49 -6.00
CA ALA A 24 9.20 1.58 -4.54
C ALA A 24 8.79 0.23 -3.95
N GLU A 25 9.46 -0.19 -2.88
CA GLU A 25 9.06 -1.40 -2.15
C GLU A 25 7.62 -1.24 -1.65
N PRO A 26 6.80 -2.29 -1.77
CA PRO A 26 5.44 -2.26 -1.26
C PRO A 26 5.41 -1.98 0.25
N THR A 27 4.50 -1.13 0.68
CA THR A 27 4.26 -0.81 2.09
C THR A 27 2.83 -1.14 2.46
N LEU A 28 2.60 -1.38 3.75
CA LEU A 28 1.32 -1.78 4.30
C LEU A 28 0.42 -0.55 4.49
N TRP A 29 -0.83 -0.64 4.04
CA TRP A 29 -1.83 0.43 4.12
C TRP A 29 -3.19 -0.12 4.52
N GLY A 30 -3.91 0.65 5.34
CA GLY A 30 -5.30 0.43 5.65
C GLY A 30 -6.21 1.31 4.80
N ILE A 31 -7.18 0.69 4.13
CA ILE A 31 -8.31 1.38 3.51
C ILE A 31 -9.47 1.29 4.50
N TYR A 32 -9.68 2.35 5.27
CA TYR A 32 -10.76 2.43 6.26
C TYR A 32 -11.97 3.09 5.63
N GLY A 33 -13.12 2.45 5.74
CA GLY A 33 -14.38 2.99 5.27
C GLY A 33 -15.39 3.10 6.39
N ALA A 34 -16.13 4.20 6.41
CA ALA A 34 -17.28 4.39 7.27
C ALA A 34 -18.50 4.72 6.42
N HIS A 35 -19.67 4.20 6.81
CA HIS A 35 -20.93 4.45 6.12
C HIS A 35 -22.07 4.61 7.13
N ASN A 36 -23.14 5.24 6.69
CA ASN A 36 -24.32 5.37 7.53
C ASN A 36 -25.15 4.06 7.55
N ARG A 37 -26.06 3.94 8.49
CA ARG A 37 -26.93 2.76 8.65
C ARG A 37 -27.70 2.40 7.39
N HIS A 38 -28.10 3.40 6.59
CA HIS A 38 -28.92 3.18 5.39
C HIS A 38 -28.11 2.63 4.22
N ASP A 39 -26.81 2.89 4.20
CA ASP A 39 -25.90 2.40 3.16
C ASP A 39 -25.17 1.10 3.57
N CYS A 40 -25.34 0.68 4.82
CA CYS A 40 -24.74 -0.56 5.31
C CYS A 40 -25.23 -1.78 4.51
N PRO A 41 -24.35 -2.63 4.00
CA PRO A 41 -24.73 -3.81 3.21
C PRO A 41 -25.62 -4.80 3.99
N VAL A 42 -25.54 -4.80 5.32
CA VAL A 42 -26.44 -5.60 6.16
C VAL A 42 -27.88 -5.12 6.10
N ASN A 43 -28.11 -3.83 5.91
CA ASN A 43 -29.41 -3.19 5.92
C ASN A 43 -29.91 -2.76 4.53
N ASN A 44 -29.02 -2.65 3.56
CA ASN A 44 -29.28 -2.12 2.22
C ASN A 44 -29.05 -3.17 1.14
N ARG A 45 -30.13 -3.62 0.50
CA ARG A 45 -30.07 -4.67 -0.54
C ARG A 45 -29.22 -4.25 -1.76
N LYS A 46 -29.19 -2.96 -2.11
CA LYS A 46 -28.39 -2.47 -3.24
C LYS A 46 -26.90 -2.61 -2.91
N THR A 47 -26.50 -2.08 -1.76
CA THR A 47 -25.11 -2.17 -1.28
C THR A 47 -24.69 -3.63 -1.06
N ALA A 48 -25.57 -4.47 -0.52
CA ALA A 48 -25.32 -5.90 -0.38
C ALA A 48 -24.99 -6.59 -1.72
N LYS A 49 -25.71 -6.23 -2.80
CA LYS A 49 -25.41 -6.76 -4.13
C LYS A 49 -24.04 -6.30 -4.65
N GLU A 50 -23.67 -5.05 -4.39
CA GLU A 50 -22.35 -4.52 -4.77
C GLU A 50 -21.22 -5.29 -4.06
N VAL A 51 -21.34 -5.50 -2.75
CA VAL A 51 -20.39 -6.28 -1.96
C VAL A 51 -20.28 -7.73 -2.47
N ILE A 52 -21.42 -8.38 -2.76
CA ILE A 52 -21.43 -9.72 -3.34
C ILE A 52 -20.77 -9.75 -4.72
N THR A 53 -20.96 -8.71 -5.53
CA THR A 53 -20.32 -8.61 -6.83
C THR A 53 -18.80 -8.49 -6.67
N ILE A 54 -18.34 -7.62 -5.79
CA ILE A 54 -16.92 -7.45 -5.47
C ILE A 54 -16.31 -8.78 -5.02
N SER A 55 -16.98 -9.52 -4.12
CA SER A 55 -16.48 -10.80 -3.61
C SER A 55 -16.34 -11.92 -4.66
N LYS A 56 -16.96 -11.74 -5.84
CA LYS A 56 -16.92 -12.69 -6.96
C LYS A 56 -16.06 -12.18 -8.12
N THR A 57 -15.58 -10.96 -8.05
CA THR A 57 -14.77 -10.36 -9.09
C THR A 57 -13.32 -10.78 -8.91
N ASP A 58 -12.64 -11.14 -9.99
CA ASP A 58 -11.19 -11.24 -9.98
C ASP A 58 -10.60 -9.82 -9.88
N LEU A 59 -10.00 -9.54 -8.74
CA LEU A 59 -9.42 -8.22 -8.46
C LEU A 59 -8.00 -8.07 -9.02
N THR A 60 -7.39 -9.15 -9.50
CA THR A 60 -5.99 -9.12 -9.97
C THR A 60 -5.71 -8.03 -11.00
N PRO A 61 -6.52 -7.85 -12.07
CA PRO A 61 -6.25 -6.80 -13.06
C PRO A 61 -6.35 -5.38 -12.47
N LEU A 62 -7.27 -5.18 -11.51
CA LEU A 62 -7.45 -3.88 -10.87
C LEU A 62 -6.31 -3.60 -9.90
N MET A 63 -5.88 -4.59 -9.14
CA MET A 63 -4.73 -4.50 -8.24
C MET A 63 -3.45 -4.15 -9.01
N GLU A 64 -3.17 -4.84 -10.10
CA GLU A 64 -2.01 -4.56 -10.96
C GLU A 64 -2.05 -3.13 -11.50
N LYS A 65 -3.21 -2.68 -12.00
CA LYS A 65 -3.41 -1.33 -12.51
C LYS A 65 -3.03 -0.27 -11.49
N TYR A 66 -3.35 -0.46 -10.22
CA TYR A 66 -3.13 0.49 -9.13
C TYR A 66 -1.95 0.15 -8.22
N GLY A 67 -1.10 -0.80 -8.60
CA GLY A 67 0.13 -1.14 -7.88
C GLY A 67 -0.09 -1.78 -6.51
N ILE A 68 -1.25 -2.42 -6.32
CA ILE A 68 -1.54 -3.23 -5.13
C ILE A 68 -0.97 -4.61 -5.38
N THR A 69 -0.05 -5.04 -4.54
CA THR A 69 0.64 -6.33 -4.67
C THR A 69 -0.05 -7.43 -3.89
N ASN A 70 -0.78 -7.07 -2.82
CA ASN A 70 -1.48 -8.02 -1.97
C ASN A 70 -2.66 -7.36 -1.25
N ILE A 71 -3.75 -8.10 -1.04
CA ILE A 71 -4.78 -7.79 -0.06
C ILE A 71 -4.57 -8.76 1.10
N VAL A 72 -4.04 -8.22 2.21
CA VAL A 72 -3.64 -9.02 3.38
C VAL A 72 -4.88 -9.54 4.10
N ASP A 73 -5.86 -8.65 4.33
CA ASP A 73 -7.11 -9.02 4.98
C ASP A 73 -8.22 -7.98 4.76
N MET A 74 -9.46 -8.38 5.03
CA MET A 74 -10.65 -7.56 4.89
C MET A 74 -11.62 -7.82 6.04
N TYR A 75 -12.02 -6.76 6.75
CA TYR A 75 -12.94 -6.82 7.88
C TYR A 75 -14.11 -5.86 7.69
N HIS A 76 -15.25 -6.21 8.26
CA HIS A 76 -16.43 -5.35 8.30
C HIS A 76 -17.11 -5.45 9.67
N SER A 77 -17.45 -4.29 10.26
CA SER A 77 -18.26 -4.20 11.46
C SER A 77 -19.66 -3.70 11.10
N GLY A 78 -20.64 -4.58 11.19
CA GLY A 78 -22.04 -4.21 10.97
C GLY A 78 -22.62 -3.35 12.09
N LEU A 79 -22.04 -3.37 13.28
CA LEU A 79 -22.47 -2.55 14.41
C LEU A 79 -21.96 -1.12 14.32
N GLU A 80 -20.70 -0.96 13.93
CA GLU A 80 -20.02 0.33 13.82
C GLU A 80 -20.17 0.95 12.42
N HIS A 81 -20.76 0.21 11.48
CA HIS A 81 -20.89 0.63 10.07
C HIS A 81 -19.57 1.04 9.45
N THR A 82 -18.54 0.24 9.72
CA THR A 82 -17.17 0.46 9.23
C THR A 82 -16.61 -0.78 8.56
N PHE A 83 -15.61 -0.60 7.73
CA PHE A 83 -14.77 -1.69 7.25
C PHE A 83 -13.30 -1.27 7.23
N VAL A 84 -12.41 -2.25 7.14
CA VAL A 84 -11.01 -2.05 6.83
C VAL A 84 -10.53 -3.12 5.86
N TRP A 85 -9.81 -2.69 4.84
CA TRP A 85 -8.99 -3.55 4.00
C TRP A 85 -7.53 -3.22 4.27
N VAL A 86 -6.74 -4.25 4.55
CA VAL A 86 -5.30 -4.11 4.74
C VAL A 86 -4.63 -4.58 3.45
N VAL A 87 -3.87 -3.69 2.81
CA VAL A 87 -3.26 -3.93 1.50
C VAL A 87 -1.77 -3.61 1.51
N GLU A 88 -1.01 -4.28 0.66
CA GLU A 88 0.37 -3.92 0.34
C GLU A 88 0.39 -3.22 -1.02
N THR A 89 1.03 -2.05 -1.08
CA THR A 89 1.12 -1.27 -2.32
C THR A 89 2.44 -0.51 -2.42
N SER A 90 2.98 -0.44 -3.65
CA SER A 90 4.08 0.44 -4.02
C SER A 90 3.62 1.84 -4.46
N ARG A 91 2.29 2.04 -4.62
CA ARG A 91 1.68 3.28 -5.09
C ARG A 91 0.50 3.71 -4.22
N PRO A 92 0.74 4.14 -2.96
CA PRO A 92 -0.33 4.46 -2.02
C PRO A 92 -1.24 5.62 -2.48
N HIS A 93 -0.74 6.51 -3.33
CA HIS A 93 -1.54 7.61 -3.88
C HIS A 93 -2.64 7.13 -4.84
N ASP A 94 -2.54 5.92 -5.37
CA ASP A 94 -3.52 5.34 -6.30
C ASP A 94 -4.64 4.56 -5.57
N LEU A 95 -4.61 4.48 -4.23
CA LEU A 95 -5.61 3.77 -3.44
C LEU A 95 -7.00 4.40 -3.52
N GLU A 96 -7.07 5.72 -3.72
CA GLU A 96 -8.34 6.43 -3.90
C GLU A 96 -9.00 6.02 -5.22
N GLU A 97 -8.24 6.08 -6.33
CA GLU A 97 -8.73 5.69 -7.65
C GLU A 97 -9.09 4.21 -7.72
N PHE A 98 -8.31 3.34 -7.08
CA PHE A 98 -8.65 1.93 -6.89
C PHE A 98 -10.01 1.77 -6.21
N SER A 99 -10.23 2.49 -5.12
CA SER A 99 -11.45 2.41 -4.33
C SER A 99 -12.68 2.96 -5.08
N ILE A 100 -12.48 4.00 -5.91
CA ILE A 100 -13.52 4.57 -6.77
C ILE A 100 -13.89 3.56 -7.88
N GLU A 101 -12.91 3.01 -8.57
CA GLU A 101 -13.16 2.06 -9.68
C GLU A 101 -13.76 0.75 -9.17
N LEU A 102 -13.30 0.26 -8.03
CA LEU A 102 -13.88 -0.89 -7.35
C LEU A 102 -15.32 -0.63 -6.89
N GLY A 103 -15.68 0.62 -6.66
CA GLY A 103 -17.03 1.04 -6.29
C GLY A 103 -17.26 1.16 -4.79
N ILE A 104 -16.30 0.84 -3.92
CA ILE A 104 -16.46 0.96 -2.45
C ILE A 104 -16.57 2.41 -1.99
N ALA A 105 -16.00 3.36 -2.73
CA ALA A 105 -16.12 4.80 -2.45
C ALA A 105 -17.54 5.36 -2.64
N ARG A 106 -18.45 4.62 -3.32
CA ARG A 106 -19.81 5.10 -3.62
C ARG A 106 -20.71 5.19 -2.39
N TRP A 107 -20.39 4.42 -1.35
CA TRP A 107 -21.24 4.26 -0.17
C TRP A 107 -20.43 4.33 1.14
N ASN A 108 -19.16 4.75 1.06
CA ASN A 108 -18.29 4.93 2.21
C ASN A 108 -17.52 6.25 2.14
N ASP A 109 -17.34 6.85 3.31
CA ASP A 109 -16.29 7.83 3.54
C ASP A 109 -14.98 7.09 3.80
N LEU A 110 -13.97 7.30 2.96
CA LEU A 110 -12.72 6.55 2.98
C LEU A 110 -11.59 7.33 3.64
N LYS A 111 -10.70 6.58 4.34
CA LYS A 111 -9.42 7.06 4.84
C LYS A 111 -8.34 6.05 4.46
N PHE A 112 -7.21 6.54 4.01
CA PHE A 112 -6.03 5.75 3.65
C PHE A 112 -4.95 6.02 4.69
N VAL A 113 -4.54 4.98 5.43
CA VAL A 113 -3.65 5.10 6.58
C VAL A 113 -2.45 4.19 6.38
N PRO A 114 -1.21 4.71 6.44
CA PRO A 114 -0.04 3.86 6.46
C PRO A 114 -0.04 3.00 7.71
N GLU A 115 0.17 1.71 7.53
CA GLU A 115 0.16 0.72 8.61
C GLU A 115 1.55 0.13 8.83
N ARG A 116 1.74 -0.42 10.00
CA ARG A 116 2.94 -1.18 10.37
C ARG A 116 2.52 -2.43 11.11
N THR A 117 3.26 -3.51 10.92
CA THR A 117 3.03 -4.71 11.73
C THR A 117 3.36 -4.43 13.20
N PHE A 118 2.70 -5.14 14.10
CA PHE A 118 3.02 -5.01 15.53
C PHE A 118 4.47 -5.45 15.82
N ALA A 119 4.99 -6.41 15.07
CA ALA A 119 6.38 -6.83 15.14
C ALA A 119 7.35 -5.68 14.81
N ASP A 120 7.03 -4.87 13.77
CA ASP A 120 7.84 -3.69 13.45
C ASP A 120 7.83 -2.65 14.57
N VAL A 121 6.67 -2.46 15.19
CA VAL A 121 6.55 -1.54 16.34
C VAL A 121 7.39 -2.04 17.51
N ILE A 122 7.32 -3.33 17.85
CA ILE A 122 8.13 -3.92 18.93
C ILE A 122 9.62 -3.75 18.64
N ARG A 123 10.07 -4.10 17.43
CA ARG A 123 11.48 -3.91 17.03
C ARG A 123 11.94 -2.46 17.24
N ASP A 124 11.14 -1.50 16.81
CA ASP A 124 11.53 -0.09 16.86
C ASP A 124 11.52 0.46 18.30
N VAL A 125 10.52 0.13 19.12
CA VAL A 125 10.51 0.60 20.52
C VAL A 125 11.63 -0.06 21.33
N THR A 126 11.96 -1.32 21.05
CA THR A 126 13.11 -2.01 21.60
C THR A 126 14.42 -1.29 21.28
N ALA A 127 14.60 -0.93 20.00
CA ALA A 127 15.79 -0.20 19.55
C ALA A 127 15.86 1.22 20.15
N ILE A 128 14.75 1.98 20.12
CA ILE A 128 14.68 3.36 20.62
C ILE A 128 14.99 3.45 22.13
N HIS A 129 14.50 2.50 22.91
CA HIS A 129 14.63 2.50 24.36
C HIS A 129 15.78 1.63 24.88
N GLY A 130 16.55 0.96 24.00
CA GLY A 130 17.64 0.07 24.38
C GLY A 130 17.19 -1.13 25.22
N LEU A 131 15.94 -1.58 25.00
CA LEU A 131 15.37 -2.75 25.66
C LEU A 131 15.90 -4.03 25.01
N GLN A 132 15.96 -5.11 25.77
CA GLN A 132 16.18 -6.44 25.17
C GLN A 132 14.91 -6.89 24.49
N GLU A 133 15.04 -7.60 23.36
CA GLU A 133 13.90 -8.26 22.75
C GLU A 133 13.27 -9.20 23.79
N TRP A 134 11.96 -9.08 23.94
CA TRP A 134 11.21 -9.97 24.80
C TRP A 134 11.11 -11.35 24.12
N GLU A 135 11.74 -12.35 24.73
CA GLU A 135 11.59 -13.74 24.30
C GLU A 135 10.35 -14.33 24.96
N PRO A 136 9.43 -14.99 24.21
CA PRO A 136 8.29 -15.66 24.79
C PRO A 136 8.74 -16.78 25.73
N GLY A 137 8.68 -16.55 27.05
CA GLY A 137 9.10 -17.52 28.05
C GLY A 137 9.84 -16.93 29.25
N ASP A 138 10.19 -15.65 29.26
CA ASP A 138 10.89 -14.94 30.32
C ASP A 138 9.92 -14.38 31.40
N GLY A 139 8.73 -14.99 31.61
CA GLY A 139 7.71 -14.62 32.57
C GLY A 139 7.46 -15.69 33.62
#